data_deda66dd0a9b369fe1a1881cb556a9af
#
_entry.id   deda66dd0a9b369fe1a1881cb556a9af
#
_cell.length_a   1.000
_cell.length_b   1.000
_cell.length_c   1.000
_cell.angle_alpha   90.00
_cell.angle_beta   90.00
_cell.angle_gamma   90.00
#
_symmetry.space_group_name_H-M   'P 1'
#
loop_
_entity.id
_entity.type
_entity.pdbx_description
1 polymer ?
#
loop_
_entity_poly.entity_id
_entity_poly.type
_entity_poly.pdbx_seq_one_letter_code
_entity_poly.pdbx_strand_id
1 'polypeptide(L)'
;RVFSWTDTYDVYDEYGNVRYFVKAEFFSLGHRLHVFDAAGNEIGLVRQKLLTFLPRFEIDSQGIFMGTIEKKFSMFRPRYDIDFMGWQAEGDFFGWDYDVYEGGSSVVHVRKKLLTWGDTYVIEFMNPSHEIPALLLVLAIDAVNCSDDKH
;
A
#
# COMPACT_ATOMS: atom_id res chain seq x y z
N ARG A 1 15.86 2.45 -2.38
CA ARG A 1 15.52 2.76 -1.00
C ARG A 1 14.63 1.67 -0.41
N VAL A 2 14.73 1.47 0.87
CA VAL A 2 13.98 0.44 1.58
C VAL A 2 13.11 1.11 2.64
N PHE A 3 11.81 0.78 2.66
CA PHE A 3 10.92 1.16 3.74
C PHE A 3 10.40 -0.07 4.46
N SER A 4 10.14 0.07 5.74
CA SER A 4 9.48 -0.96 6.53
C SER A 4 8.46 -0.32 7.47
N TRP A 5 7.43 -1.08 7.82
CA TRP A 5 6.48 -0.65 8.83
C TRP A 5 6.05 -1.85 9.68
N THR A 6 5.58 -1.52 10.87
CA THR A 6 5.08 -2.48 11.83
C THR A 6 3.57 -2.27 12.03
N ASP A 7 2.97 -3.06 12.91
CA ASP A 7 1.56 -2.93 13.25
C ASP A 7 1.18 -1.57 13.82
N THR A 8 2.15 -0.75 14.21
CA THR A 8 1.92 0.60 14.73
C THR A 8 1.76 1.64 13.62
N TYR A 9 1.87 1.24 12.36
CA TYR A 9 1.75 2.11 11.20
C TYR A 9 2.81 3.22 11.10
N ASP A 10 3.94 3.04 11.72
CA ASP A 10 5.11 3.87 11.47
C ASP A 10 5.94 3.27 10.34
N VAL A 11 6.38 4.10 9.41
CA VAL A 11 7.19 3.68 8.26
C VAL A 11 8.62 4.16 8.46
N TYR A 12 9.56 3.22 8.44
CA TYR A 12 10.98 3.46 8.70
C TYR A 12 11.80 3.33 7.43
N ASP A 13 12.88 4.11 7.31
CA ASP A 13 13.85 3.93 6.25
C ASP A 13 14.85 2.80 6.62
N GLU A 14 15.82 2.54 5.72
CA GLU A 14 16.83 1.50 5.91
C GLU A 14 17.78 1.78 7.08
N TYR A 15 17.80 3.01 7.57
CA TYR A 15 18.63 3.42 8.72
C TYR A 15 17.85 3.42 10.04
N GLY A 16 16.59 3.02 10.02
CA GLY A 16 15.75 2.97 11.21
C GLY A 16 15.12 4.30 11.60
N ASN A 17 15.18 5.31 10.74
CA ASN A 17 14.53 6.60 10.99
C ASN A 17 13.08 6.56 10.52
N VAL A 18 12.18 7.15 11.29
CA VAL A 18 10.78 7.27 10.92
C VAL A 18 10.65 8.28 9.77
N ARG A 19 10.11 7.83 8.64
CA ARG A 19 9.90 8.68 7.47
C ARG A 19 8.45 9.11 7.32
N TYR A 20 7.51 8.24 7.67
CA TYR A 20 6.09 8.51 7.52
C TYR A 20 5.31 7.95 8.68
N PHE A 21 4.19 8.60 8.98
CA PHE A 21 3.20 8.14 9.95
C PHE A 21 1.90 7.89 9.22
N VAL A 22 1.24 6.77 9.53
CA VAL A 22 -0.05 6.44 8.96
C VAL A 22 -1.09 6.45 10.06
N LYS A 23 -2.16 7.25 9.87
CA LYS A 23 -3.30 7.27 10.77
C LYS A 23 -4.51 6.68 10.06
N ALA A 24 -5.08 5.66 10.68
CA ALA A 24 -6.27 5.01 10.17
C ALA A 24 -7.53 5.60 10.82
N GLU A 25 -8.51 5.94 10.00
CA GLU A 25 -9.83 6.36 10.45
C GLU A 25 -10.85 5.33 10.00
N PHE A 26 -11.68 4.89 10.93
CA PHE A 26 -12.72 3.89 10.69
C PHE A 26 -14.08 4.55 10.84
N PHE A 27 -14.65 4.97 9.73
CA PHE A 27 -15.99 5.57 9.71
C PHE A 27 -17.02 4.55 9.23
N SER A 28 -18.28 4.82 9.52
CA SER A 28 -19.41 4.10 8.91
C SER A 28 -19.39 4.21 7.38
N LEU A 29 -18.72 5.23 6.85
CA LEU A 29 -18.56 5.50 5.42
C LEU A 29 -17.31 4.88 4.81
N GLY A 30 -16.63 3.97 5.51
CA GLY A 30 -15.45 3.28 5.02
C GLY A 30 -14.16 3.70 5.71
N HIS A 31 -13.09 2.99 5.36
CA HIS A 31 -11.77 3.21 5.97
C HIS A 31 -11.01 4.29 5.21
N ARG A 32 -10.25 5.09 5.96
CA ARG A 32 -9.32 6.07 5.40
C ARG A 32 -7.98 5.93 6.09
N LEU A 33 -6.92 5.94 5.29
CA LEU A 33 -5.55 5.93 5.79
C LEU A 33 -4.90 7.26 5.38
N HIS A 34 -4.57 8.06 6.38
CA HIS A 34 -3.88 9.34 6.17
C HIS A 34 -2.39 9.14 6.37
N VAL A 35 -1.58 9.56 5.42
CA VAL A 35 -0.13 9.40 5.45
C VAL A 35 0.52 10.76 5.63
N PHE A 36 1.32 10.89 6.68
CA PHE A 36 2.02 12.13 7.02
C PHE A 36 3.53 11.92 6.93
N ASP A 37 4.25 12.94 6.49
CA ASP A 37 5.70 12.92 6.54
C ASP A 37 6.21 13.21 7.97
N ALA A 38 7.53 13.19 8.15
CA ALA A 38 8.14 13.41 9.48
C ALA A 38 7.91 14.83 10.01
N ALA A 39 7.59 15.79 9.13
CA ALA A 39 7.27 17.17 9.54
C ALA A 39 5.79 17.36 9.89
N GLY A 40 4.96 16.31 9.71
CA GLY A 40 3.53 16.36 10.00
C GLY A 40 2.66 16.81 8.83
N ASN A 41 3.23 16.94 7.64
CA ASN A 41 2.46 17.29 6.44
C ASN A 41 1.77 16.05 5.88
N GLU A 42 0.49 16.15 5.55
CA GLU A 42 -0.23 15.05 4.90
C GLU A 42 0.21 14.93 3.45
N ILE A 43 0.81 13.79 3.10
CA ILE A 43 1.36 13.55 1.78
C ILE A 43 0.54 12.55 0.97
N GLY A 44 -0.40 11.87 1.58
CA GLY A 44 -1.22 10.89 0.87
C GLY A 44 -2.45 10.50 1.65
N LEU A 45 -3.43 10.00 0.91
CA LEU A 45 -4.69 9.51 1.47
C LEU A 45 -5.14 8.29 0.67
N VAL A 46 -5.45 7.22 1.38
CA VAL A 46 -6.06 6.01 0.82
C VAL A 46 -7.48 5.93 1.35
N ARG A 47 -8.47 5.97 0.45
CA ARG A 47 -9.89 6.00 0.81
C ARG A 47 -10.60 4.76 0.28
N GLN A 48 -11.31 4.05 1.15
CA GLN A 48 -12.18 2.96 0.71
C GLN A 48 -13.38 3.53 -0.01
N LYS A 49 -13.68 2.98 -1.18
CA LYS A 49 -14.89 3.33 -1.92
C LYS A 49 -16.03 2.42 -1.47
N LEU A 50 -17.15 3.02 -1.09
CA LEU A 50 -18.32 2.30 -0.63
C LEU A 50 -19.20 1.83 -1.78
N LEU A 51 -20.06 0.86 -1.49
CA LEU A 51 -21.08 0.35 -2.41
C LEU A 51 -20.48 -0.26 -3.67
N THR A 52 -19.27 -0.81 -3.55
CA THR A 52 -18.65 -1.57 -4.63
C THR A 52 -18.79 -3.07 -4.34
N PHE A 53 -18.95 -3.85 -5.40
CA PHE A 53 -19.09 -5.30 -5.27
C PHE A 53 -17.80 -5.96 -4.74
N LEU A 54 -16.65 -5.46 -5.21
CA LEU A 54 -15.33 -5.89 -4.73
C LEU A 54 -14.64 -4.73 -4.01
N PRO A 55 -13.73 -5.02 -3.08
CA PRO A 55 -12.99 -3.97 -2.40
C PRO A 55 -12.28 -3.05 -3.38
N ARG A 56 -12.47 -1.76 -3.21
CA ARG A 56 -11.88 -0.73 -4.05
C ARG A 56 -11.42 0.45 -3.19
N PHE A 57 -10.21 0.94 -3.48
CA PHE A 57 -9.64 2.09 -2.78
C PHE A 57 -9.20 3.15 -3.79
N GLU A 58 -9.39 4.41 -3.43
CA GLU A 58 -8.90 5.55 -4.18
C GLU A 58 -7.65 6.10 -3.50
N ILE A 59 -6.71 6.56 -4.30
CA ILE A 59 -5.43 7.07 -3.81
C ILE A 59 -5.27 8.52 -4.23
N ASP A 60 -5.02 9.38 -3.24
CA ASP A 60 -4.64 10.77 -3.45
C ASP A 60 -3.20 10.97 -2.98
N SER A 61 -2.42 11.73 -3.73
CA SER A 61 -1.09 12.15 -3.34
C SER A 61 -1.04 13.67 -3.32
N GLN A 62 -0.70 14.25 -2.17
CA GLN A 62 -0.58 15.70 -1.99
C GLN A 62 -1.82 16.46 -2.46
N GLY A 63 -3.01 15.91 -2.15
CA GLY A 63 -4.28 16.50 -2.51
C GLY A 63 -4.74 16.25 -3.94
N ILE A 64 -3.97 15.51 -4.74
CA ILE A 64 -4.29 15.21 -6.13
C ILE A 64 -4.68 13.74 -6.26
N PHE A 65 -5.83 13.49 -6.87
CA PHE A 65 -6.28 12.12 -7.16
C PHE A 65 -5.32 11.44 -8.12
N MET A 66 -4.76 10.29 -7.73
CA MET A 66 -3.83 9.52 -8.56
C MET A 66 -4.50 8.39 -9.32
N GLY A 67 -5.42 7.70 -8.70
CA GLY A 67 -6.07 6.56 -9.31
C GLY A 67 -6.69 5.63 -8.27
N THR A 68 -6.99 4.41 -8.71
CA THR A 68 -7.70 3.43 -7.89
C THR A 68 -6.98 2.09 -7.89
N ILE A 69 -7.24 1.33 -6.83
CA ILE A 69 -6.86 -0.08 -6.73
C ILE A 69 -8.14 -0.86 -6.47
N GLU A 70 -8.41 -1.87 -7.30
CA GLU A 70 -9.59 -2.71 -7.16
C GLU A 70 -9.18 -4.17 -7.19
N LYS A 71 -9.68 -4.93 -6.21
CA LYS A 71 -9.47 -6.37 -6.18
C LYS A 71 -10.37 -7.03 -7.20
N LYS A 72 -9.82 -7.94 -8.01
CA LYS A 72 -10.55 -8.70 -9.01
C LYS A 72 -10.53 -10.18 -8.66
N PHE A 73 -11.59 -10.88 -9.00
CA PHE A 73 -11.58 -12.33 -8.94
C PHE A 73 -10.71 -12.90 -10.04
N SER A 74 -9.87 -13.86 -9.66
CA SER A 74 -9.25 -14.77 -10.61
C SER A 74 -9.46 -16.19 -10.10
N MET A 75 -9.38 -17.18 -11.01
CA MET A 75 -9.73 -18.56 -10.65
C MET A 75 -8.83 -19.16 -9.57
N PHE A 76 -7.62 -18.69 -9.40
CA PHE A 76 -6.62 -19.32 -8.55
C PHE A 76 -5.97 -18.40 -7.53
N ARG A 77 -6.04 -17.08 -7.69
CA ARG A 77 -5.43 -16.14 -6.78
C ARG A 77 -5.99 -14.73 -6.97
N PRO A 78 -5.90 -13.88 -5.93
CA PRO A 78 -6.33 -12.48 -6.05
C PRO A 78 -5.49 -11.75 -7.09
N ARG A 79 -6.14 -10.86 -7.80
CA ARG A 79 -5.49 -9.93 -8.72
C ARG A 79 -5.95 -8.52 -8.37
N TYR A 80 -5.05 -7.54 -8.51
CA TYR A 80 -5.36 -6.15 -8.28
C TYR A 80 -5.24 -5.38 -9.58
N ASP A 81 -6.31 -4.67 -9.94
CA ASP A 81 -6.26 -3.70 -11.02
C ASP A 81 -5.83 -2.35 -10.45
N ILE A 82 -4.73 -1.84 -10.98
CA ILE A 82 -4.14 -0.58 -10.55
C ILE A 82 -4.30 0.41 -11.69
N ASP A 83 -4.95 1.54 -11.40
CA ASP A 83 -5.23 2.56 -12.40
C ASP A 83 -4.41 3.82 -12.10
N PHE A 84 -3.11 3.68 -12.08
CA PHE A 84 -2.16 4.80 -12.05
C PHE A 84 -0.77 4.33 -12.43
N MET A 85 0.03 5.25 -13.00
CA MET A 85 1.43 5.07 -13.38
C MET A 85 1.71 3.91 -14.33
N GLY A 86 0.67 3.27 -14.90
CA GLY A 86 0.85 2.08 -15.73
C GLY A 86 1.39 0.87 -14.97
N TRP A 87 1.22 0.85 -13.65
CA TRP A 87 1.76 -0.20 -12.81
C TRP A 87 0.86 -1.43 -12.77
N GLN A 88 1.51 -2.59 -12.63
CA GLN A 88 0.84 -3.87 -12.39
C GLN A 88 1.51 -4.57 -11.22
N ALA A 89 0.73 -5.17 -10.35
CA ALA A 89 1.26 -5.91 -9.21
C ALA A 89 1.01 -7.41 -9.41
N GLU A 90 2.05 -8.21 -9.21
CA GLU A 90 2.00 -9.67 -9.37
C GLU A 90 2.75 -10.35 -8.24
N GLY A 91 2.23 -11.48 -7.79
CA GLY A 91 2.88 -12.30 -6.77
C GLY A 91 1.90 -12.83 -5.75
N ASP A 92 2.43 -13.19 -4.59
CA ASP A 92 1.66 -13.68 -3.46
C ASP A 92 1.28 -12.51 -2.54
N PHE A 93 0.09 -11.97 -2.73
CA PHE A 93 -0.39 -10.84 -1.94
C PHE A 93 -0.71 -11.22 -0.49
N PHE A 94 -1.19 -12.43 -0.26
CA PHE A 94 -1.47 -12.90 1.10
C PHE A 94 -0.20 -13.21 1.88
N GLY A 95 0.81 -13.72 1.19
CA GLY A 95 2.11 -14.00 1.80
C GLY A 95 3.04 -12.81 1.83
N TRP A 96 2.61 -11.65 1.31
CA TRP A 96 3.44 -10.45 1.26
C TRP A 96 4.77 -10.67 0.57
N ASP A 97 4.69 -11.22 -0.64
CA ASP A 97 5.84 -11.40 -1.52
C ASP A 97 5.39 -11.14 -2.95
N TYR A 98 5.46 -9.87 -3.35
CA TYR A 98 5.01 -9.48 -4.67
C TYR A 98 5.88 -8.37 -5.24
N ASP A 99 5.79 -8.20 -6.55
CA ASP A 99 6.48 -7.16 -7.30
C ASP A 99 5.48 -6.24 -7.98
N VAL A 100 5.88 -4.98 -8.15
CA VAL A 100 5.18 -4.02 -8.97
C VAL A 100 6.00 -3.79 -10.23
N TYR A 101 5.34 -3.87 -11.38
CA TYR A 101 5.97 -3.75 -12.68
C TYR A 101 5.50 -2.50 -13.41
N GLU A 102 6.42 -1.87 -14.10
CA GLU A 102 6.16 -0.77 -15.03
C GLU A 102 6.79 -1.14 -16.36
N GLY A 103 5.97 -1.33 -17.40
CA GLY A 103 6.45 -1.71 -18.72
C GLY A 103 7.25 -3.01 -18.75
N GLY A 104 6.90 -3.98 -17.89
CA GLY A 104 7.59 -5.28 -17.83
C GLY A 104 8.81 -5.32 -16.92
N SER A 105 9.21 -4.19 -16.35
CA SER A 105 10.34 -4.12 -15.40
C SER A 105 9.84 -4.00 -13.97
N SER A 106 10.42 -4.78 -13.05
CA SER A 106 10.10 -4.66 -11.64
C SER A 106 10.64 -3.34 -11.09
N VAL A 107 9.76 -2.49 -10.57
CA VAL A 107 10.13 -1.19 -10.01
C VAL A 107 10.00 -1.15 -8.50
N VAL A 108 9.19 -2.02 -7.92
CA VAL A 108 9.00 -2.14 -6.47
C VAL A 108 8.91 -3.61 -6.11
N HIS A 109 9.58 -4.00 -5.05
CA HIS A 109 9.45 -5.32 -4.46
C HIS A 109 8.97 -5.20 -3.03
N VAL A 110 7.94 -5.98 -2.67
CA VAL A 110 7.37 -6.00 -1.34
C VAL A 110 7.53 -7.40 -0.75
N ARG A 111 8.04 -7.45 0.48
CA ARG A 111 8.20 -8.72 1.18
C ARG A 111 7.90 -8.57 2.67
N LYS A 112 7.52 -9.66 3.30
CA LYS A 112 7.31 -9.73 4.74
C LYS A 112 8.53 -10.35 5.37
N LYS A 113 9.03 -9.71 6.42
CA LYS A 113 10.14 -10.23 7.22
C LYS A 113 9.62 -10.58 8.60
N LEU A 114 9.79 -11.84 8.98
CA LEU A 114 9.39 -12.30 10.31
C LEU A 114 10.48 -11.95 11.32
N LEU A 115 10.10 -11.24 12.36
CA LEU A 115 11.00 -10.87 13.44
C LEU A 115 10.47 -11.42 14.75
N THR A 116 11.35 -11.56 15.76
CA THR A 116 10.96 -12.09 17.07
C THR A 116 9.95 -11.20 17.81
N TRP A 117 9.92 -9.90 17.46
CA TRP A 117 9.00 -8.94 18.10
C TRP A 117 7.79 -8.57 17.22
N GLY A 118 7.60 -9.26 16.12
CA GLY A 118 6.49 -9.02 15.21
C GLY A 118 6.89 -9.04 13.73
N ASP A 119 5.89 -8.91 12.87
CA ASP A 119 6.11 -8.90 11.43
C ASP A 119 6.51 -7.51 10.95
N THR A 120 7.46 -7.46 10.03
CA THR A 120 7.88 -6.23 9.38
C THR A 120 7.68 -6.37 7.87
N TYR A 121 7.00 -5.41 7.27
CA TYR A 121 6.82 -5.35 5.83
C TYR A 121 7.91 -4.45 5.24
N VAL A 122 8.54 -4.90 4.16
CA VAL A 122 9.66 -4.22 3.54
C VAL A 122 9.31 -3.87 2.11
N ILE A 123 9.44 -2.60 1.75
CA ILE A 123 9.24 -2.08 0.40
C ILE A 123 10.59 -1.67 -0.14
N GLU A 124 11.01 -2.25 -1.25
CA GLU A 124 12.28 -1.94 -1.91
C GLU A 124 11.99 -1.28 -3.26
N PHE A 125 12.66 -0.16 -3.52
CA PHE A 125 12.56 0.56 -4.78
C PHE A 125 13.85 1.34 -5.01
N MET A 126 14.18 1.62 -6.28
CA MET A 126 15.42 2.31 -6.62
C MET A 126 15.19 3.76 -7.04
N ASN A 127 14.09 4.04 -7.75
CA ASN A 127 13.81 5.38 -8.24
C ASN A 127 13.12 6.21 -7.15
N PRO A 128 13.74 7.32 -6.68
CA PRO A 128 13.13 8.15 -5.63
C PRO A 128 11.75 8.70 -5.97
N SER A 129 11.42 8.86 -7.26
CA SER A 129 10.10 9.33 -7.66
C SER A 129 9.01 8.28 -7.41
N HIS A 130 9.38 7.03 -7.17
CA HIS A 130 8.45 5.96 -6.84
C HIS A 130 8.13 5.86 -5.34
N GLU A 131 8.79 6.63 -4.50
CA GLU A 131 8.69 6.52 -3.04
C GLU A 131 7.25 6.64 -2.55
N ILE A 132 6.60 7.76 -2.80
CA ILE A 132 5.23 7.99 -2.34
C ILE A 132 4.21 7.11 -3.05
N PRO A 133 4.25 6.98 -4.39
CA PRO A 133 3.34 6.06 -5.06
C PRO A 133 3.45 4.61 -4.58
N ALA A 134 4.66 4.12 -4.35
CA ALA A 134 4.86 2.75 -3.86
C ALA A 134 4.28 2.58 -2.45
N LEU A 135 4.53 3.52 -1.56
CA LEU A 135 4.00 3.47 -0.20
C LEU A 135 2.47 3.45 -0.21
N LEU A 136 1.85 4.35 -0.96
CA LEU A 136 0.38 4.43 -1.03
C LEU A 136 -0.21 3.17 -1.64
N LEU A 137 0.41 2.62 -2.68
CA LEU A 137 -0.04 1.37 -3.30
C LEU A 137 -0.01 0.21 -2.30
N VAL A 138 1.09 0.05 -1.59
CA VAL A 138 1.25 -1.06 -0.65
C VAL A 138 0.28 -0.93 0.52
N LEU A 139 0.07 0.27 1.04
CA LEU A 139 -0.92 0.51 2.09
C LEU A 139 -2.33 0.19 1.60
N ALA A 140 -2.65 0.52 0.36
CA ALA A 140 -3.97 0.21 -0.22
C ALA A 140 -4.17 -1.29 -0.38
N ILE A 141 -3.17 -2.02 -0.87
CA ILE A 141 -3.25 -3.48 -1.00
C ILE A 141 -3.42 -4.13 0.39
N ASP A 142 -2.69 -3.65 1.39
CA ASP A 142 -2.87 -4.12 2.76
C ASP A 142 -4.30 -3.89 3.27
N ALA A 143 -4.84 -2.71 3.03
CA ALA A 143 -6.19 -2.37 3.44
C ALA A 143 -7.24 -3.25 2.73
N VAL A 144 -7.04 -3.55 1.45
CA VAL A 144 -7.92 -4.46 0.71
C VAL A 144 -7.87 -5.87 1.31
N ASN A 145 -6.66 -6.37 1.58
CA ASN A 145 -6.48 -7.71 2.18
C ASN A 145 -7.14 -7.79 3.55
N CYS A 146 -6.99 -6.77 4.39
CA CYS A 146 -7.61 -6.73 5.71
C CYS A 146 -9.13 -6.66 5.65
N SER A 147 -9.69 -6.02 4.62
CA SER A 147 -11.15 -5.95 4.44
C SER A 147 -11.76 -7.30 4.12
N ASP A 148 -11.02 -8.18 3.44
CA ASP A 148 -11.48 -9.53 3.11
C ASP A 148 -11.48 -10.46 4.31
N ASP A 149 -10.54 -10.30 5.23
CA ASP A 149 -10.40 -11.17 6.39
C ASP A 149 -11.54 -11.01 7.41
N LYS A 150 -12.38 -9.99 7.25
CA LYS A 150 -13.51 -9.73 8.13
C LYS A 150 -14.82 -10.37 7.66
N HIS A 151 -14.74 -11.11 6.60
CA HIS A 151 -15.86 -11.88 6.07
C HIS A 151 -15.59 -13.36 6.17
#